data_97768b6d017030daccfc95cfc6d780aa
#
_entry.id   97768b6d017030daccfc95cfc6d780aa
#
_cell.length_a   1.000
_cell.length_b   1.000
_cell.length_c   1.000
_cell.angle_alpha   90.00
_cell.angle_beta   90.00
_cell.angle_gamma   90.00
#
_symmetry.space_group_name_H-M   'P 1'
#
loop_
_entity.id
_entity.type
_entity.pdbx_description
1 polymer ?
#
loop_
_entity_poly.entity_id
_entity_poly.type
_entity_poly.pdbx_seq_one_letter_code
_entity_poly.pdbx_strand_id
1 'polypeptide(L)'
;MDLATILILFSSSSQWRRSKAIKNILIGRRTVSNLYWALQYGLLEDFGSLHGALPDNIDQAVTKLKQTELVKADSELQILLTEKGSDYQSKLLASLPELTLFAWSARYDVFRFSKRLNLAIQIVSEYSYSNNHYYPQTIGLLDSQLIKKWFIQNKADHLPVYLYSMLNHFLEKLSRDEFAEIFTQNLSGHHLSGQTDAQIGQTQGKSPTVISLTKLLLYTQLLTELLSKPNSKLQPLTQGLARPVISNSAAETFTMFCHYPGLTIAKIAQKRHIKLTTAYEHLLEAAIVLPQSDIPFQRLLNPKLEQKLSAIQPNDLGEWSFRVASEQVDKLDFFNFRLFQIKQLKQTD
;
A
#
# COMPACT_ATOMS: atom_id res chain seq x y z
N MET A 1 -4.76 -14.11 3.35
CA MET A 1 -5.94 -13.24 3.06
C MET A 1 -6.72 -13.80 1.88
N ASP A 2 -8.06 -13.76 1.92
CA ASP A 2 -8.93 -14.13 0.79
C ASP A 2 -9.02 -12.96 -0.21
N LEU A 3 -8.68 -13.21 -1.48
CA LEU A 3 -8.67 -12.17 -2.50
C LEU A 3 -10.07 -11.61 -2.80
N ALA A 4 -11.12 -12.42 -2.71
CA ALA A 4 -12.49 -11.96 -2.95
C ALA A 4 -12.89 -10.87 -1.95
N THR A 5 -12.59 -11.04 -0.66
CA THR A 5 -12.82 -10.01 0.38
C THR A 5 -12.06 -8.72 0.08
N ILE A 6 -10.81 -8.82 -0.38
CA ILE A 6 -10.01 -7.65 -0.75
C ILE A 6 -10.57 -6.94 -1.98
N LEU A 7 -10.98 -7.69 -3.01
CA LEU A 7 -11.58 -7.10 -4.20
C LEU A 7 -12.85 -6.32 -3.88
N ILE A 8 -13.74 -6.83 -3.01
CA ILE A 8 -14.92 -6.09 -2.54
C ILE A 8 -14.51 -4.79 -1.86
N LEU A 9 -13.52 -4.84 -0.95
CA LEU A 9 -13.10 -3.69 -0.16
C LEU A 9 -12.65 -2.50 -1.03
N PHE A 10 -12.00 -2.78 -2.17
CA PHE A 10 -11.44 -1.77 -3.08
C PHE A 10 -12.21 -1.65 -4.41
N SER A 11 -13.40 -2.22 -4.52
CA SER A 11 -14.30 -2.05 -5.67
C SER A 11 -15.18 -0.81 -5.52
N SER A 12 -15.86 -0.42 -6.60
CA SER A 12 -16.76 0.72 -6.66
C SER A 12 -18.14 0.31 -7.16
N SER A 13 -19.19 1.02 -6.73
CA SER A 13 -20.56 0.88 -7.25
C SER A 13 -20.83 1.78 -8.47
N SER A 14 -19.95 2.76 -8.73
CA SER A 14 -20.12 3.74 -9.81
C SER A 14 -19.09 3.61 -10.93
N GLN A 15 -17.98 2.87 -10.68
CA GLN A 15 -16.87 2.76 -11.62
C GLN A 15 -16.46 1.29 -11.79
N TRP A 16 -16.42 0.82 -13.03
CA TRP A 16 -15.85 -0.48 -13.36
C TRP A 16 -14.35 -0.50 -13.06
N ARG A 17 -13.90 -1.49 -12.31
CA ARG A 17 -12.50 -1.65 -11.93
C ARG A 17 -11.95 -3.00 -12.36
N ARG A 18 -10.77 -3.01 -12.95
CA ARG A 18 -10.07 -4.24 -13.32
C ARG A 18 -9.57 -4.96 -12.07
N SER A 19 -10.09 -6.15 -11.79
CA SER A 19 -9.73 -6.94 -10.59
C SER A 19 -8.22 -7.18 -10.48
N LYS A 20 -7.55 -7.45 -11.61
CA LYS A 20 -6.10 -7.59 -11.68
C LYS A 20 -5.36 -6.29 -11.34
N ALA A 21 -5.90 -5.13 -11.75
CA ALA A 21 -5.30 -3.83 -11.42
C ALA A 21 -5.43 -3.57 -9.91
N ILE A 22 -6.60 -3.78 -9.29
CA ILE A 22 -6.79 -3.66 -7.83
C ILE A 22 -5.74 -4.50 -7.10
N LYS A 23 -5.63 -5.80 -7.43
CA LYS A 23 -4.62 -6.66 -6.81
C LYS A 23 -3.20 -6.11 -6.97
N ASN A 24 -2.80 -5.76 -8.20
CA ASN A 24 -1.46 -5.27 -8.49
C ASN A 24 -1.12 -3.96 -7.76
N ILE A 25 -2.10 -3.06 -7.63
CA ILE A 25 -1.99 -1.81 -6.86
C ILE A 25 -1.69 -2.15 -5.40
N LEU A 26 -2.50 -3.00 -4.77
CA LEU A 26 -2.40 -3.31 -3.35
C LEU A 26 -1.13 -4.09 -2.98
N ILE A 27 -0.63 -4.97 -3.86
CA ILE A 27 0.66 -5.64 -3.65
C ILE A 27 1.88 -4.77 -4.02
N GLY A 28 1.67 -3.56 -4.56
CA GLY A 28 2.73 -2.64 -4.93
C GLY A 28 3.51 -3.04 -6.18
N ARG A 29 2.87 -3.70 -7.16
CA ARG A 29 3.52 -4.03 -8.44
C ARG A 29 3.73 -2.76 -9.27
N ARG A 30 4.91 -2.16 -9.15
CA ARG A 30 5.25 -0.85 -9.69
C ARG A 30 5.53 -0.92 -11.19
N THR A 31 4.50 -0.62 -11.99
CA THR A 31 4.56 -0.34 -13.42
C THR A 31 3.75 0.93 -13.70
N VAL A 32 4.08 1.67 -14.76
CA VAL A 32 3.31 2.87 -15.14
C VAL A 32 1.82 2.55 -15.31
N SER A 33 1.49 1.39 -15.88
CA SER A 33 0.10 0.98 -16.04
C SER A 33 -0.63 0.79 -14.71
N ASN A 34 -0.01 0.10 -13.73
CA ASN A 34 -0.63 -0.10 -12.43
C ASN A 34 -0.73 1.21 -11.63
N LEU A 35 0.27 2.09 -11.72
CA LEU A 35 0.25 3.41 -11.09
C LEU A 35 -0.84 4.30 -11.73
N TYR A 36 -1.00 4.25 -13.06
CA TYR A 36 -2.07 4.97 -13.74
C TYR A 36 -3.46 4.49 -13.29
N TRP A 37 -3.68 3.17 -13.19
CA TRP A 37 -4.94 2.64 -12.67
C TRP A 37 -5.15 2.99 -11.19
N ALA A 38 -4.07 3.07 -10.40
CA ALA A 38 -4.15 3.54 -9.02
C ALA A 38 -4.64 5.00 -8.94
N LEU A 39 -4.09 5.88 -9.80
CA LEU A 39 -4.55 7.27 -9.94
C LEU A 39 -6.02 7.33 -10.41
N GLN A 40 -6.36 6.60 -11.48
CA GLN A 40 -7.71 6.56 -12.05
C GLN A 40 -8.79 6.07 -11.06
N TYR A 41 -8.41 5.17 -10.15
CA TYR A 41 -9.33 4.58 -9.16
C TYR A 41 -9.33 5.31 -7.82
N GLY A 42 -8.55 6.37 -7.64
CA GLY A 42 -8.37 7.02 -6.34
C GLY A 42 -7.67 6.12 -5.30
N LEU A 43 -6.87 5.15 -5.75
CA LEU A 43 -6.17 4.18 -4.89
C LEU A 43 -4.65 4.40 -4.85
N LEU A 44 -4.18 5.59 -5.25
CA LEU A 44 -2.74 5.84 -5.32
C LEU A 44 -2.10 5.84 -3.93
N GLU A 45 -2.81 6.31 -2.92
CA GLU A 45 -2.33 6.28 -1.53
C GLU A 45 -2.28 4.86 -0.94
N ASP A 46 -3.09 3.94 -1.46
CA ASP A 46 -3.11 2.53 -1.03
C ASP A 46 -2.07 1.66 -1.76
N PHE A 47 -1.27 2.25 -2.66
CA PHE A 47 -0.34 1.50 -3.51
C PHE A 47 0.73 0.77 -2.69
N GLY A 48 0.63 -0.55 -2.65
CA GLY A 48 1.54 -1.41 -1.88
C GLY A 48 1.13 -1.63 -0.42
N SER A 49 -0.09 -1.23 -0.01
CA SER A 49 -0.59 -1.41 1.36
C SER A 49 -0.64 -2.87 1.82
N LEU A 50 -0.85 -3.81 0.90
CA LEU A 50 -0.92 -5.26 1.17
C LEU A 50 0.27 -6.03 0.55
N HIS A 51 1.45 -5.43 0.53
CA HIS A 51 2.66 -5.99 -0.10
C HIS A 51 2.92 -7.45 0.32
N GLY A 52 2.97 -8.36 -0.66
CA GLY A 52 3.28 -9.78 -0.43
C GLY A 52 2.18 -10.63 0.24
N ALA A 53 1.00 -10.05 0.52
CA ALA A 53 -0.05 -10.71 1.32
C ALA A 53 -1.17 -11.39 0.49
N LEU A 54 -1.24 -11.17 -0.83
CA LEU A 54 -2.36 -11.61 -1.66
C LEU A 54 -2.01 -12.81 -2.55
N PRO A 55 -2.90 -13.82 -2.64
CA PRO A 55 -2.74 -14.97 -3.54
C PRO A 55 -2.98 -14.59 -5.00
N ASP A 56 -2.58 -15.50 -5.92
CA ASP A 56 -2.76 -15.32 -7.37
C ASP A 56 -3.90 -16.18 -7.91
N ASN A 57 -5.14 -15.89 -7.47
CA ASN A 57 -6.35 -16.65 -7.83
C ASN A 57 -7.51 -15.71 -8.22
N ILE A 58 -7.25 -14.76 -9.12
CA ILE A 58 -8.22 -13.71 -9.50
C ILE A 58 -9.51 -14.32 -10.07
N ASP A 59 -9.41 -15.30 -11.00
CA ASP A 59 -10.57 -15.91 -11.63
C ASP A 59 -11.50 -16.55 -10.61
N GLN A 60 -10.94 -17.29 -9.65
CA GLN A 60 -11.71 -17.91 -8.57
C GLN A 60 -12.38 -16.85 -7.68
N ALA A 61 -11.64 -15.78 -7.35
CA ALA A 61 -12.16 -14.70 -6.52
C ALA A 61 -13.34 -13.99 -7.22
N VAL A 62 -13.20 -13.64 -8.49
CA VAL A 62 -14.26 -12.98 -9.27
C VAL A 62 -15.45 -13.92 -9.47
N THR A 63 -15.23 -15.20 -9.77
CA THR A 63 -16.31 -16.20 -9.89
C THR A 63 -17.11 -16.32 -8.59
N LYS A 64 -16.42 -16.43 -7.44
CA LYS A 64 -17.06 -16.44 -6.12
C LYS A 64 -17.92 -15.20 -5.88
N LEU A 65 -17.41 -14.02 -6.22
CA LEU A 65 -18.14 -12.74 -6.05
C LEU A 65 -19.37 -12.66 -6.96
N LYS A 66 -19.30 -13.18 -8.18
CA LYS A 66 -20.46 -13.29 -9.09
C LYS A 66 -21.52 -14.26 -8.55
N GLN A 67 -21.10 -15.44 -8.10
CA GLN A 67 -22.01 -16.46 -7.55
C GLN A 67 -22.74 -15.98 -6.29
N THR A 68 -22.09 -15.12 -5.49
CA THR A 68 -22.69 -14.51 -4.31
C THR A 68 -23.46 -13.22 -4.62
N GLU A 69 -23.52 -12.80 -5.89
CA GLU A 69 -24.20 -11.61 -6.40
C GLU A 69 -23.67 -10.30 -5.79
N LEU A 70 -22.41 -10.29 -5.31
CA LEU A 70 -21.82 -9.10 -4.74
C LEU A 70 -21.23 -8.16 -5.81
N VAL A 71 -20.89 -8.70 -6.98
CA VAL A 71 -20.40 -7.91 -8.13
C VAL A 71 -21.06 -8.34 -9.45
N LYS A 72 -21.18 -7.37 -10.37
CA LYS A 72 -21.25 -7.63 -11.81
C LYS A 72 -19.81 -7.77 -12.30
N ALA A 73 -19.57 -8.67 -13.25
CA ALA A 73 -18.26 -8.79 -13.89
C ALA A 73 -18.43 -9.03 -15.39
N ASP A 74 -17.57 -8.39 -16.19
CA ASP A 74 -17.50 -8.59 -17.65
C ASP A 74 -16.53 -9.72 -18.05
N SER A 75 -16.30 -9.88 -19.36
CA SER A 75 -15.38 -10.86 -19.92
C SER A 75 -13.90 -10.56 -19.65
N GLU A 76 -13.56 -9.32 -19.34
CA GLU A 76 -12.18 -8.87 -19.03
C GLU A 76 -11.89 -8.88 -17.53
N LEU A 77 -12.77 -9.47 -16.69
CA LEU A 77 -12.69 -9.49 -15.24
C LEU A 77 -12.68 -8.07 -14.61
N GLN A 78 -13.31 -7.11 -15.29
CA GLN A 78 -13.68 -5.86 -14.64
C GLN A 78 -14.89 -6.11 -13.75
N ILE A 79 -14.92 -5.50 -12.59
CA ILE A 79 -15.94 -5.68 -11.57
C ILE A 79 -16.59 -4.37 -11.16
N LEU A 80 -17.88 -4.43 -10.89
CA LEU A 80 -18.68 -3.33 -10.37
C LEU A 80 -19.53 -3.88 -9.22
N LEU A 81 -19.57 -3.19 -8.08
CA LEU A 81 -20.42 -3.60 -6.96
C LEU A 81 -21.90 -3.58 -7.34
N THR A 82 -22.64 -4.58 -6.90
CA THR A 82 -24.10 -4.54 -6.85
C THR A 82 -24.55 -3.76 -5.62
N GLU A 83 -25.85 -3.49 -5.45
CA GLU A 83 -26.41 -2.96 -4.21
C GLU A 83 -26.06 -3.85 -3.01
N LYS A 84 -26.28 -5.16 -3.15
CA LYS A 84 -25.89 -6.18 -2.14
C LYS A 84 -24.38 -6.15 -1.84
N GLY A 85 -23.54 -5.94 -2.88
CA GLY A 85 -22.10 -5.79 -2.72
C GLY A 85 -21.71 -4.54 -1.96
N SER A 86 -22.37 -3.43 -2.22
CA SER A 86 -22.15 -2.15 -1.51
C SER A 86 -22.54 -2.24 -0.03
N ASP A 87 -23.66 -2.90 0.28
CA ASP A 87 -24.08 -3.17 1.66
C ASP A 87 -23.07 -4.06 2.39
N TYR A 88 -22.58 -5.11 1.70
CA TYR A 88 -21.57 -5.99 2.26
C TYR A 88 -20.24 -5.25 2.50
N GLN A 89 -19.80 -4.42 1.52
CA GLN A 89 -18.61 -3.58 1.65
C GLN A 89 -18.75 -2.64 2.85
N SER A 90 -19.87 -1.96 3.01
CA SER A 90 -20.14 -1.03 4.12
C SER A 90 -20.03 -1.73 5.48
N LYS A 91 -20.60 -2.93 5.63
CA LYS A 91 -20.48 -3.75 6.85
C LYS A 91 -19.03 -4.18 7.10
N LEU A 92 -18.31 -4.57 6.06
CA LEU A 92 -16.90 -4.94 6.16
C LEU A 92 -16.04 -3.75 6.62
N LEU A 93 -16.22 -2.58 5.99
CA LEU A 93 -15.54 -1.35 6.36
C LEU A 93 -15.82 -0.96 7.81
N ALA A 94 -17.10 -1.03 8.24
CA ALA A 94 -17.50 -0.75 9.63
C ALA A 94 -16.91 -1.72 10.65
N SER A 95 -16.46 -2.91 10.24
CA SER A 95 -15.83 -3.92 11.13
C SER A 95 -14.33 -3.76 11.32
N LEU A 96 -13.69 -2.87 10.55
CA LEU A 96 -12.25 -2.62 10.58
C LEU A 96 -11.90 -1.39 11.42
N PRO A 97 -10.64 -1.24 11.88
CA PRO A 97 -10.10 0.03 12.36
C PRO A 97 -10.15 1.11 11.30
N GLU A 98 -9.71 2.31 11.65
CA GLU A 98 -9.71 3.46 10.74
C GLU A 98 -9.00 3.18 9.40
N LEU A 99 -9.69 3.43 8.29
CA LEU A 99 -9.23 3.05 6.94
C LEU A 99 -8.12 3.95 6.39
N THR A 100 -8.01 5.19 6.87
CA THR A 100 -6.91 6.10 6.52
C THR A 100 -5.54 5.49 6.84
N LEU A 101 -5.50 4.49 7.72
CA LEU A 101 -4.30 3.72 8.05
C LEU A 101 -3.77 2.88 6.87
N PHE A 102 -4.58 2.57 5.84
CA PHE A 102 -4.07 1.88 4.64
C PHE A 102 -3.03 2.74 3.91
N ALA A 103 -3.24 4.05 3.79
CA ALA A 103 -2.26 4.95 3.20
C ALA A 103 -0.92 4.94 3.94
N TRP A 104 -0.93 4.82 5.26
CA TRP A 104 0.28 4.67 6.07
C TRP A 104 0.94 3.29 5.85
N SER A 105 0.16 2.21 5.73
CA SER A 105 0.71 0.88 5.43
C SER A 105 1.33 0.79 4.02
N ALA A 106 0.92 1.66 3.10
CA ALA A 106 1.57 1.82 1.80
C ALA A 106 2.94 2.52 1.90
N ARG A 107 3.06 3.50 2.81
CA ARG A 107 4.29 4.29 3.01
C ARG A 107 5.36 3.59 3.86
N TYR A 108 4.97 2.58 4.63
CA TYR A 108 5.87 1.84 5.53
C TYR A 108 5.69 0.34 5.41
N ASP A 109 6.75 -0.42 5.67
CA ASP A 109 6.69 -1.89 5.72
C ASP A 109 6.14 -2.37 7.08
N VAL A 110 4.81 -2.30 7.22
CA VAL A 110 4.10 -2.66 8.46
C VAL A 110 4.22 -4.15 8.78
N PHE A 111 4.27 -5.03 7.76
CA PHE A 111 4.49 -6.46 7.98
C PHE A 111 5.86 -6.75 8.60
N ARG A 112 6.88 -6.02 8.17
CA ARG A 112 8.21 -6.11 8.75
C ARG A 112 8.25 -5.53 10.16
N PHE A 113 7.55 -4.41 10.39
CA PHE A 113 7.40 -3.80 11.70
C PHE A 113 6.73 -4.76 12.69
N SER A 114 5.60 -5.38 12.31
CA SER A 114 4.88 -6.32 13.18
C SER A 114 5.75 -7.50 13.62
N LYS A 115 6.54 -8.07 12.71
CA LYS A 115 7.50 -9.13 13.03
C LYS A 115 8.58 -8.68 14.02
N ARG A 116 9.13 -7.48 13.81
CA ARG A 116 10.13 -6.90 14.73
C ARG A 116 9.55 -6.68 16.12
N LEU A 117 8.36 -6.08 16.19
CA LEU A 117 7.70 -5.79 17.46
C LEU A 117 7.34 -7.08 18.21
N ASN A 118 6.76 -8.06 17.51
CA ASN A 118 6.41 -9.34 18.14
C ASN A 118 7.63 -10.07 18.69
N LEU A 119 8.74 -10.11 17.96
CA LEU A 119 10.00 -10.66 18.48
C LEU A 119 10.53 -9.85 19.67
N ALA A 120 10.46 -8.52 19.63
CA ALA A 120 10.88 -7.67 20.74
C ALA A 120 10.04 -7.94 21.99
N ILE A 121 8.72 -8.06 21.86
CA ILE A 121 7.79 -8.40 22.95
C ILE A 121 8.13 -9.78 23.53
N GLN A 122 8.34 -10.79 22.67
CA GLN A 122 8.71 -12.13 23.11
C GLN A 122 10.01 -12.12 23.92
N ILE A 123 11.08 -11.49 23.41
CA ILE A 123 12.37 -11.40 24.10
C ILE A 123 12.24 -10.72 25.45
N VAL A 124 11.51 -9.60 25.53
CA VAL A 124 11.34 -8.86 26.79
C VAL A 124 10.49 -9.65 27.79
N SER A 125 9.45 -10.34 27.32
CA SER A 125 8.64 -11.21 28.15
C SER A 125 9.48 -12.35 28.72
N GLU A 126 10.24 -13.09 27.93
CA GLU A 126 11.10 -14.17 28.41
C GLU A 126 12.19 -13.65 29.38
N TYR A 127 12.77 -12.51 29.09
CA TYR A 127 13.74 -11.85 29.93
C TYR A 127 13.17 -11.49 31.31
N SER A 128 11.92 -11.03 31.38
CA SER A 128 11.25 -10.69 32.67
C SER A 128 11.05 -11.88 33.58
N TYR A 129 11.00 -13.08 33.03
CA TYR A 129 10.94 -14.35 33.78
C TYR A 129 12.31 -15.04 33.89
N SER A 130 13.42 -14.36 33.57
CA SER A 130 14.77 -14.91 33.55
C SER A 130 14.93 -16.20 32.74
N ASN A 131 14.08 -16.37 31.71
CA ASN A 131 14.11 -17.52 30.81
C ASN A 131 15.05 -17.30 29.65
N ASN A 132 16.11 -18.10 29.56
CA ASN A 132 17.07 -18.08 28.45
C ASN A 132 16.90 -19.26 27.48
N HIS A 133 15.95 -20.16 27.74
CA HIS A 133 15.71 -21.38 26.97
C HIS A 133 14.34 -21.31 26.29
N TYR A 134 14.26 -20.62 25.15
CA TYR A 134 13.04 -20.52 24.34
C TYR A 134 13.39 -20.44 22.86
N TYR A 135 12.40 -20.69 22.01
CA TYR A 135 12.54 -20.54 20.55
C TYR A 135 12.04 -19.16 20.11
N PRO A 136 12.96 -18.25 19.71
CA PRO A 136 12.53 -16.93 19.24
C PRO A 136 11.80 -17.02 17.92
N GLN A 137 10.84 -16.14 17.70
CA GLN A 137 10.16 -15.99 16.42
C GLN A 137 11.18 -15.73 15.31
N THR A 138 11.05 -16.47 14.19
CA THR A 138 11.96 -16.34 13.06
C THR A 138 11.61 -15.09 12.23
N ILE A 139 12.58 -14.18 12.11
CA ILE A 139 12.51 -12.99 11.23
C ILE A 139 13.80 -12.91 10.39
N GLY A 140 13.86 -11.98 9.44
CA GLY A 140 15.07 -11.79 8.62
C GLY A 140 16.31 -11.48 9.45
N LEU A 141 17.50 -11.92 8.98
CA LEU A 141 18.77 -11.79 9.71
C LEU A 141 19.07 -10.35 10.17
N LEU A 142 18.90 -9.38 9.27
CA LEU A 142 19.17 -7.96 9.59
C LEU A 142 18.22 -7.44 10.68
N ASP A 143 16.96 -7.86 10.65
CA ASP A 143 15.97 -7.50 11.65
C ASP A 143 16.27 -8.15 13.00
N SER A 144 16.69 -9.42 12.99
CA SER A 144 17.12 -10.13 14.21
C SER A 144 18.31 -9.43 14.87
N GLN A 145 19.30 -9.01 14.08
CA GLN A 145 20.47 -8.25 14.58
C GLN A 145 20.05 -6.89 15.15
N LEU A 146 19.13 -6.18 14.47
CA LEU A 146 18.59 -4.91 14.96
C LEU A 146 17.91 -5.10 16.32
N ILE A 147 17.02 -6.10 16.45
CA ILE A 147 16.30 -6.36 17.70
C ILE A 147 17.26 -6.79 18.81
N LYS A 148 18.26 -7.63 18.52
CA LYS A 148 19.30 -8.03 19.48
C LYS A 148 20.07 -6.81 19.99
N LYS A 149 20.52 -5.93 19.11
CA LYS A 149 21.22 -4.69 19.47
C LYS A 149 20.34 -3.79 20.33
N TRP A 150 19.11 -3.57 19.91
CA TRP A 150 18.13 -2.78 20.64
C TRP A 150 17.91 -3.34 22.07
N PHE A 151 17.71 -4.65 22.20
CA PHE A 151 17.51 -5.28 23.50
C PHE A 151 18.71 -5.10 24.42
N ILE A 152 19.94 -5.37 23.95
CA ILE A 152 21.17 -5.22 24.73
C ILE A 152 21.32 -3.78 25.25
N GLN A 153 21.00 -2.79 24.43
CA GLN A 153 21.11 -1.36 24.78
C GLN A 153 20.08 -0.91 25.83
N ASN A 154 18.93 -1.58 25.92
CA ASN A 154 17.80 -1.13 26.75
C ASN A 154 17.46 -2.05 27.92
N LYS A 155 18.01 -3.26 28.01
CA LYS A 155 17.62 -4.27 29.02
C LYS A 155 17.82 -3.82 30.48
N ALA A 156 18.80 -2.94 30.74
CA ALA A 156 19.10 -2.44 32.09
C ALA A 156 18.11 -1.36 32.58
N ASP A 157 17.29 -0.78 31.72
CA ASP A 157 16.47 0.40 31.98
C ASP A 157 14.99 0.06 32.27
N HIS A 158 14.71 -0.95 33.07
CA HIS A 158 13.34 -1.42 33.36
C HIS A 158 12.50 -1.66 32.09
N LEU A 159 13.13 -2.20 31.06
CA LEU A 159 12.53 -2.43 29.75
C LEU A 159 11.18 -3.18 29.78
N PRO A 160 10.99 -4.25 30.63
CA PRO A 160 9.69 -4.92 30.73
C PRO A 160 8.56 -3.98 31.15
N VAL A 161 8.80 -3.15 32.17
CA VAL A 161 7.81 -2.19 32.69
C VAL A 161 7.50 -1.13 31.64
N TYR A 162 8.54 -0.60 30.98
CA TYR A 162 8.37 0.38 29.90
C TYR A 162 7.51 -0.20 28.75
N LEU A 163 7.84 -1.41 28.28
CA LEU A 163 7.13 -2.04 27.16
C LEU A 163 5.68 -2.35 27.53
N TYR A 164 5.44 -2.87 28.74
CA TYR A 164 4.09 -3.11 29.25
C TYR A 164 3.27 -1.82 29.29
N SER A 165 3.79 -0.76 29.92
CA SER A 165 3.10 0.53 30.02
C SER A 165 2.78 1.13 28.66
N MET A 166 3.71 1.04 27.69
CA MET A 166 3.50 1.56 26.35
C MET A 166 2.42 0.78 25.58
N LEU A 167 2.44 -0.57 25.68
CA LEU A 167 1.43 -1.42 25.05
C LEU A 167 0.06 -1.19 25.68
N ASN A 168 -0.01 -1.15 27.01
CA ASN A 168 -1.26 -0.91 27.72
C ASN A 168 -1.88 0.43 27.32
N HIS A 169 -1.08 1.49 27.30
CA HIS A 169 -1.54 2.81 26.85
C HIS A 169 -2.03 2.82 25.39
N PHE A 170 -1.40 2.06 24.50
CA PHE A 170 -1.88 1.88 23.13
C PHE A 170 -3.23 1.15 23.10
N LEU A 171 -3.37 0.05 23.85
CA LEU A 171 -4.59 -0.75 23.88
C LEU A 171 -5.78 0.02 24.46
N GLU A 172 -5.57 0.81 25.52
CA GLU A 172 -6.60 1.66 26.14
C GLU A 172 -7.15 2.75 25.21
N LYS A 173 -6.39 3.14 24.18
CA LYS A 173 -6.81 4.13 23.18
C LYS A 173 -7.59 3.55 22.01
N LEU A 174 -7.63 2.24 21.89
CA LEU A 174 -8.34 1.61 20.78
C LEU A 174 -9.85 1.86 20.89
N SER A 175 -10.49 2.10 19.76
CA SER A 175 -11.91 2.46 19.70
C SER A 175 -12.87 1.34 20.12
N ARG A 176 -12.37 0.10 20.23
CA ARG A 176 -13.16 -1.10 20.61
C ARG A 176 -12.29 -2.08 21.37
N ASP A 177 -12.83 -2.69 22.40
CA ASP A 177 -12.17 -3.75 23.19
C ASP A 177 -11.78 -4.95 22.34
N GLU A 178 -12.61 -5.29 21.36
CA GLU A 178 -12.36 -6.34 20.38
C GLU A 178 -11.00 -6.17 19.64
N PHE A 179 -10.62 -4.94 19.33
CA PHE A 179 -9.35 -4.66 18.66
C PHE A 179 -8.15 -4.93 19.60
N ALA A 180 -8.30 -4.61 20.89
CA ALA A 180 -7.30 -4.93 21.89
C ALA A 180 -7.16 -6.45 22.06
N GLU A 181 -8.26 -7.19 22.06
CA GLU A 181 -8.25 -8.66 22.12
C GLU A 181 -7.55 -9.26 20.87
N ILE A 182 -7.92 -8.83 19.66
CA ILE A 182 -7.28 -9.31 18.42
C ILE A 182 -5.78 -9.02 18.42
N PHE A 183 -5.36 -7.85 18.90
CA PHE A 183 -3.96 -7.48 18.96
C PHE A 183 -3.20 -8.36 19.95
N THR A 184 -3.72 -8.51 21.17
CA THR A 184 -3.06 -9.25 22.26
C THR A 184 -3.00 -10.75 22.02
N GLN A 185 -4.05 -11.36 21.47
CA GLN A 185 -4.08 -12.79 21.12
C GLN A 185 -3.01 -13.18 20.08
N ASN A 186 -2.51 -12.24 19.29
CA ASN A 186 -1.43 -12.48 18.33
C ASN A 186 -0.03 -12.46 18.95
N LEU A 187 0.12 -11.97 20.19
CA LEU A 187 1.42 -11.82 20.83
C LEU A 187 1.92 -13.13 21.41
N SER A 188 3.23 -13.35 21.36
CA SER A 188 3.90 -14.46 22.04
C SER A 188 4.75 -13.93 23.20
N GLY A 189 4.83 -14.70 24.26
CA GLY A 189 5.64 -14.41 25.44
C GLY A 189 5.90 -15.66 26.26
N HIS A 190 6.34 -15.49 27.50
CA HIS A 190 6.64 -16.59 28.39
C HIS A 190 5.40 -17.46 28.65
N HIS A 191 5.48 -18.74 28.32
CA HIS A 191 4.38 -19.71 28.33
C HIS A 191 3.14 -19.33 27.50
N LEU A 192 3.25 -18.33 26.60
CA LEU A 192 2.18 -17.91 25.72
C LEU A 192 2.61 -18.00 24.26
N SER A 193 1.84 -18.73 23.47
CA SER A 193 1.98 -18.77 22.01
C SER A 193 0.91 -17.90 21.38
N GLY A 194 1.31 -16.96 20.53
CA GLY A 194 0.38 -16.15 19.75
C GLY A 194 -0.50 -17.00 18.85
N GLN A 195 -1.77 -16.64 18.76
CA GLN A 195 -2.76 -17.33 17.95
C GLN A 195 -2.64 -16.93 16.46
N THR A 196 -2.99 -17.85 15.58
CA THR A 196 -3.11 -17.60 14.14
C THR A 196 -4.37 -16.81 13.82
N ASP A 197 -4.42 -16.15 12.64
CA ASP A 197 -5.61 -15.43 12.18
C ASP A 197 -6.87 -16.33 12.14
N ALA A 198 -6.71 -17.61 11.83
CA ALA A 198 -7.81 -18.57 11.83
C ALA A 198 -8.34 -18.86 13.24
N GLN A 199 -7.48 -19.04 14.23
CA GLN A 199 -7.86 -19.26 15.63
C GLN A 199 -8.54 -18.02 16.22
N ILE A 200 -7.94 -16.82 16.02
CA ILE A 200 -8.54 -15.56 16.46
C ILE A 200 -9.90 -15.35 15.78
N GLY A 201 -9.97 -15.63 14.47
CA GLY A 201 -11.22 -15.50 13.73
C GLY A 201 -12.33 -16.41 14.23
N GLN A 202 -11.99 -17.64 14.64
CA GLN A 202 -12.95 -18.58 15.22
C GLN A 202 -13.53 -18.06 16.55
N THR A 203 -12.69 -17.50 17.43
CA THR A 203 -13.15 -16.94 18.72
C THR A 203 -13.94 -15.64 18.56
N GLN A 204 -13.58 -14.82 17.57
CA GLN A 204 -14.21 -13.51 17.32
C GLN A 204 -15.39 -13.57 16.33
N GLY A 205 -15.73 -14.75 15.78
CA GLY A 205 -16.79 -14.89 14.76
C GLY A 205 -16.47 -14.16 13.45
N LYS A 206 -15.18 -14.00 13.11
CA LYS A 206 -14.70 -13.26 11.92
C LYS A 206 -13.90 -14.14 10.98
N SER A 207 -13.87 -13.76 9.70
CA SER A 207 -12.99 -14.45 8.76
C SER A 207 -11.50 -14.17 9.05
N PRO A 208 -10.59 -15.13 8.76
CA PRO A 208 -9.15 -14.90 8.92
C PRO A 208 -8.64 -13.66 8.16
N THR A 209 -9.27 -13.31 7.04
CA THR A 209 -8.92 -12.12 6.25
C THR A 209 -9.25 -10.83 7.00
N VAL A 210 -10.40 -10.76 7.65
CA VAL A 210 -10.79 -9.62 8.48
C VAL A 210 -9.81 -9.48 9.65
N ILE A 211 -9.44 -10.57 10.31
CA ILE A 211 -8.43 -10.55 11.37
C ILE A 211 -7.06 -10.05 10.86
N SER A 212 -6.60 -10.56 9.70
CA SER A 212 -5.35 -10.09 9.09
C SER A 212 -5.37 -8.59 8.79
N LEU A 213 -6.48 -8.08 8.24
CA LEU A 213 -6.66 -6.64 7.94
C LEU A 213 -6.71 -5.82 9.22
N THR A 214 -7.48 -6.25 10.22
CA THR A 214 -7.53 -5.61 11.54
C THR A 214 -6.13 -5.50 12.15
N LYS A 215 -5.38 -6.60 12.19
CA LYS A 215 -4.00 -6.60 12.68
C LYS A 215 -3.11 -5.64 11.89
N LEU A 216 -3.17 -5.65 10.55
CA LEU A 216 -2.40 -4.72 9.73
C LEU A 216 -2.67 -3.26 10.13
N LEU A 217 -3.94 -2.89 10.27
CA LEU A 217 -4.33 -1.53 10.63
C LEU A 217 -3.91 -1.17 12.06
N LEU A 218 -4.05 -2.08 13.03
CA LEU A 218 -3.58 -1.86 14.41
C LEU A 218 -2.06 -1.70 14.51
N TYR A 219 -1.29 -2.54 13.79
CA TYR A 219 0.17 -2.35 13.72
C TYR A 219 0.54 -1.05 13.02
N THR A 220 -0.24 -0.63 12.02
CA THR A 220 -0.05 0.66 11.36
C THR A 220 -0.30 1.81 12.33
N GLN A 221 -1.38 1.77 13.09
CA GLN A 221 -1.70 2.77 14.11
C GLN A 221 -0.59 2.88 15.16
N LEU A 222 -0.10 1.76 15.68
CA LEU A 222 1.01 1.76 16.63
C LEU A 222 2.31 2.29 15.99
N LEU A 223 2.60 1.93 14.74
CA LEU A 223 3.76 2.45 14.02
C LEU A 223 3.70 3.96 13.87
N THR A 224 2.55 4.52 13.47
CA THR A 224 2.37 5.99 13.33
C THR A 224 2.54 6.70 14.67
N GLU A 225 2.04 6.11 15.76
CA GLU A 225 2.26 6.65 17.11
C GLU A 225 3.75 6.65 17.49
N LEU A 226 4.50 5.59 17.17
CA LEU A 226 5.94 5.52 17.44
C LEU A 226 6.74 6.52 16.59
N LEU A 227 6.35 6.72 15.33
CA LEU A 227 6.98 7.71 14.45
C LEU A 227 6.79 9.16 14.96
N SER A 228 5.68 9.44 15.62
CA SER A 228 5.43 10.75 16.26
C SER A 228 6.20 10.97 17.57
N LYS A 229 6.83 9.92 18.14
CA LYS A 229 7.56 9.94 19.41
C LYS A 229 9.05 9.61 19.20
N PRO A 230 9.89 10.52 18.69
CA PRO A 230 11.29 10.23 18.33
C PRO A 230 12.16 9.76 19.50
N ASN A 231 11.77 10.08 20.74
CA ASN A 231 12.49 9.68 21.95
C ASN A 231 11.99 8.35 22.56
N SER A 232 11.09 7.64 21.90
CA SER A 232 10.62 6.32 22.34
C SER A 232 11.77 5.30 22.29
N LYS A 233 11.91 4.47 23.34
CA LYS A 233 12.84 3.32 23.30
C LYS A 233 12.54 2.33 22.17
N LEU A 234 11.33 2.33 21.61
CA LEU A 234 10.92 1.49 20.47
C LEU A 234 11.17 2.12 19.11
N GLN A 235 11.53 3.40 19.06
CA GLN A 235 11.80 4.09 17.79
C GLN A 235 12.83 3.35 16.90
N PRO A 236 13.91 2.71 17.44
CA PRO A 236 14.83 1.93 16.60
C PRO A 236 14.16 0.79 15.82
N LEU A 237 13.02 0.25 16.27
CA LEU A 237 12.28 -0.80 15.57
C LEU A 237 11.68 -0.30 14.24
N THR A 238 11.55 1.01 14.08
CA THR A 238 11.00 1.65 12.87
C THR A 238 12.04 1.92 11.78
N GLN A 239 13.33 1.67 12.05
CA GLN A 239 14.42 1.96 11.09
C GLN A 239 14.30 1.16 9.80
N GLY A 240 14.44 1.88 8.64
CA GLY A 240 14.44 1.27 7.32
C GLY A 240 13.10 0.64 6.90
N LEU A 241 12.00 1.08 7.50
CA LEU A 241 10.64 0.66 7.12
C LEU A 241 10.00 1.59 6.09
N ALA A 242 10.45 2.83 5.97
CA ALA A 242 9.91 3.79 5.01
C ALA A 242 10.12 3.30 3.58
N ARG A 243 9.08 3.43 2.77
CA ARG A 243 9.08 3.11 1.34
C ARG A 243 9.12 4.40 0.54
N PRO A 244 9.93 4.48 -0.53
CA PRO A 244 10.00 5.67 -1.35
C PRO A 244 8.69 5.86 -2.14
N VAL A 245 8.21 7.10 -2.20
CA VAL A 245 7.02 7.47 -3.00
C VAL A 245 7.28 7.25 -4.49
N ILE A 246 8.47 7.62 -4.96
CA ILE A 246 8.95 7.40 -6.33
C ILE A 246 10.12 6.42 -6.31
N SER A 247 10.26 5.57 -7.34
CA SER A 247 11.42 4.67 -7.43
C SER A 247 12.72 5.47 -7.57
N ASN A 248 13.82 4.98 -6.99
CA ASN A 248 15.12 5.67 -7.04
C ASN A 248 15.54 5.99 -8.47
N SER A 249 15.32 5.04 -9.39
CA SER A 249 15.68 5.24 -10.80
C SER A 249 14.81 6.32 -11.48
N ALA A 250 13.50 6.36 -11.18
CA ALA A 250 12.62 7.40 -11.71
C ALA A 250 12.94 8.77 -11.09
N ALA A 251 13.23 8.82 -9.78
CA ALA A 251 13.65 10.03 -9.09
C ALA A 251 14.90 10.65 -9.73
N GLU A 252 15.91 9.82 -10.04
CA GLU A 252 17.13 10.29 -10.69
C GLU A 252 16.86 10.85 -12.10
N THR A 253 16.03 10.16 -12.93
CA THR A 253 15.64 10.68 -14.25
C THR A 253 14.91 12.02 -14.13
N PHE A 254 13.95 12.09 -13.22
CA PHE A 254 13.13 13.29 -13.00
C PHE A 254 13.97 14.46 -12.48
N THR A 255 14.88 14.20 -11.53
CA THR A 255 15.83 15.21 -11.01
C THR A 255 16.68 15.77 -12.14
N MET A 256 17.27 14.91 -12.99
CA MET A 256 18.03 15.38 -14.16
C MET A 256 17.17 16.20 -15.13
N PHE A 257 15.94 15.79 -15.37
CA PHE A 257 15.03 16.54 -16.23
C PHE A 257 14.72 17.93 -15.68
N CYS A 258 14.49 18.05 -14.37
CA CYS A 258 14.19 19.33 -13.72
C CYS A 258 15.41 20.26 -13.66
N HIS A 259 16.59 19.76 -13.24
CA HIS A 259 17.79 20.58 -13.02
C HIS A 259 18.50 21.01 -14.30
N TYR A 260 18.31 20.30 -15.41
CA TYR A 260 18.98 20.63 -16.69
C TYR A 260 17.95 20.96 -17.79
N PRO A 261 17.39 22.18 -17.82
CA PRO A 261 16.33 22.55 -18.77
C PRO A 261 16.70 22.38 -20.26
N GLY A 262 17.99 22.47 -20.60
CA GLY A 262 18.49 22.27 -21.96
C GLY A 262 18.69 20.81 -22.39
N LEU A 263 18.54 19.84 -21.48
CA LEU A 263 18.66 18.43 -21.84
C LEU A 263 17.32 17.88 -22.35
N THR A 264 17.37 17.26 -23.52
CA THR A 264 16.25 16.44 -24.02
C THR A 264 16.14 15.13 -23.26
N ILE A 265 14.95 14.51 -23.24
CA ILE A 265 14.73 13.20 -22.58
C ILE A 265 15.66 12.15 -23.20
N ALA A 266 15.91 12.20 -24.53
CA ALA A 266 16.86 11.31 -25.19
C ALA A 266 18.30 11.46 -24.68
N LYS A 267 18.76 12.69 -24.45
CA LYS A 267 20.10 12.95 -23.88
C LYS A 267 20.20 12.50 -22.43
N ILE A 268 19.11 12.62 -21.65
CA ILE A 268 19.04 12.10 -20.27
C ILE A 268 19.14 10.57 -20.30
N ALA A 269 18.37 9.90 -21.15
CA ALA A 269 18.43 8.45 -21.32
C ALA A 269 19.85 7.96 -21.66
N GLN A 270 20.51 8.64 -22.61
CA GLN A 270 21.91 8.33 -22.98
C GLN A 270 22.88 8.51 -21.81
N LYS A 271 22.81 9.62 -21.08
CA LYS A 271 23.66 9.88 -19.91
C LYS A 271 23.47 8.86 -18.78
N ARG A 272 22.25 8.38 -18.62
CA ARG A 272 21.90 7.36 -17.63
C ARG A 272 22.09 5.91 -18.09
N HIS A 273 22.52 5.71 -19.32
CA HIS A 273 22.66 4.38 -19.96
C HIS A 273 21.37 3.54 -19.87
N ILE A 274 20.20 4.18 -20.09
CA ILE A 274 18.89 3.53 -20.12
C ILE A 274 18.22 3.72 -21.50
N LYS A 275 17.23 2.89 -21.81
CA LYS A 275 16.43 3.08 -23.03
C LYS A 275 15.58 4.33 -22.94
N LEU A 276 15.30 4.98 -24.08
CA LEU A 276 14.42 6.15 -24.14
C LEU A 276 13.02 5.83 -23.58
N THR A 277 12.48 4.65 -23.88
CA THR A 277 11.21 4.17 -23.33
C THR A 277 11.21 4.10 -21.81
N THR A 278 12.32 3.64 -21.20
CA THR A 278 12.49 3.62 -19.75
C THR A 278 12.53 5.03 -19.16
N ALA A 279 13.17 6.00 -19.84
CA ALA A 279 13.14 7.40 -19.41
C ALA A 279 11.73 7.99 -19.45
N TYR A 280 10.94 7.65 -20.47
CA TYR A 280 9.52 8.02 -20.54
C TYR A 280 8.71 7.40 -19.38
N GLU A 281 8.89 6.12 -19.11
CA GLU A 281 8.24 5.44 -17.97
C GLU A 281 8.58 6.10 -16.64
N HIS A 282 9.86 6.47 -16.43
CA HIS A 282 10.28 7.18 -15.21
C HIS A 282 9.61 8.55 -15.06
N LEU A 283 9.45 9.30 -16.16
CA LEU A 283 8.78 10.60 -16.11
C LEU A 283 7.27 10.46 -15.92
N LEU A 284 6.64 9.43 -16.49
CA LEU A 284 5.23 9.10 -16.23
C LEU A 284 5.04 8.66 -14.76
N GLU A 285 5.94 7.84 -14.21
CA GLU A 285 5.91 7.49 -12.79
C GLU A 285 5.96 8.75 -11.92
N ALA A 286 6.92 9.65 -12.18
CA ALA A 286 7.03 10.92 -11.46
C ALA A 286 5.74 11.75 -11.58
N ALA A 287 5.19 11.88 -12.81
CA ALA A 287 3.96 12.62 -13.07
C ALA A 287 2.75 12.04 -12.33
N ILE A 288 2.70 10.72 -12.10
CA ILE A 288 1.63 10.07 -11.35
C ILE A 288 1.78 10.31 -9.86
N VAL A 289 2.98 10.02 -9.28
CA VAL A 289 3.12 9.90 -7.83
C VAL A 289 3.50 11.18 -7.10
N LEU A 290 4.09 12.17 -7.79
CA LEU A 290 4.47 13.44 -7.18
C LEU A 290 3.30 14.45 -7.25
N PRO A 291 3.26 15.48 -6.38
CA PRO A 291 2.27 16.55 -6.46
C PRO A 291 2.25 17.21 -7.85
N GLN A 292 1.10 17.66 -8.29
CA GLN A 292 0.95 18.31 -9.62
C GLN A 292 1.84 19.55 -9.76
N SER A 293 1.99 20.31 -8.68
CA SER A 293 2.85 21.50 -8.62
C SER A 293 4.31 21.23 -8.96
N ASP A 294 4.79 20.02 -8.70
CA ASP A 294 6.19 19.64 -8.89
C ASP A 294 6.49 19.17 -10.30
N ILE A 295 5.45 18.94 -11.11
CA ILE A 295 5.58 18.40 -12.47
C ILE A 295 5.61 19.53 -13.50
N PRO A 296 6.71 19.69 -14.25
CA PRO A 296 6.80 20.73 -15.27
C PRO A 296 6.07 20.33 -16.56
N PHE A 297 4.73 20.20 -16.50
CA PHE A 297 3.89 19.76 -17.62
C PHE A 297 4.12 20.60 -18.88
N GLN A 298 4.38 21.91 -18.76
CA GLN A 298 4.64 22.81 -19.88
C GLN A 298 5.89 22.43 -20.70
N ARG A 299 6.86 21.73 -20.05
CA ARG A 299 8.06 21.23 -20.72
C ARG A 299 7.90 19.81 -21.25
N LEU A 300 6.98 19.03 -20.65
CA LEU A 300 6.75 17.63 -20.99
C LEU A 300 5.71 17.47 -22.09
N LEU A 301 4.67 18.33 -22.13
CA LEU A 301 3.55 18.23 -23.05
C LEU A 301 3.49 19.47 -23.94
N ASN A 302 3.47 19.26 -25.26
CA ASN A 302 3.37 20.35 -26.22
C ASN A 302 1.97 21.01 -26.13
N PRO A 303 1.87 22.37 -25.98
CA PRO A 303 0.59 23.04 -25.82
C PRO A 303 -0.38 22.82 -26.99
N LYS A 304 0.13 22.74 -28.25
CA LYS A 304 -0.71 22.46 -29.42
C LYS A 304 -1.29 21.05 -29.40
N LEU A 305 -0.50 20.09 -28.92
CA LEU A 305 -0.97 18.71 -28.74
C LEU A 305 -1.98 18.61 -27.61
N GLU A 306 -1.73 19.29 -26.50
CA GLU A 306 -2.66 19.38 -25.38
C GLU A 306 -4.03 19.90 -25.82
N GLN A 307 -4.05 21.00 -26.59
CA GLN A 307 -5.29 21.58 -27.14
C GLN A 307 -6.05 20.58 -28.03
N LYS A 308 -5.33 19.84 -28.90
CA LYS A 308 -5.95 18.81 -29.74
C LYS A 308 -6.57 17.67 -28.93
N LEU A 309 -5.85 17.19 -27.89
CA LEU A 309 -6.34 16.12 -27.02
C LEU A 309 -7.54 16.59 -26.18
N SER A 310 -7.52 17.83 -25.68
CA SER A 310 -8.65 18.42 -24.95
C SER A 310 -9.92 18.52 -25.78
N ALA A 311 -9.79 18.73 -27.09
CA ALA A 311 -10.94 18.85 -28.01
C ALA A 311 -11.64 17.50 -28.26
N ILE A 312 -10.96 16.37 -28.05
CA ILE A 312 -11.47 15.02 -28.35
C ILE A 312 -11.60 14.13 -27.11
N GLN A 313 -11.26 14.65 -25.92
CA GLN A 313 -11.31 13.86 -24.71
C GLN A 313 -12.75 13.47 -24.35
N PRO A 314 -13.01 12.20 -24.01
CA PRO A 314 -14.31 11.77 -23.48
C PRO A 314 -14.49 12.19 -22.02
N ASN A 315 -15.73 12.08 -21.53
CA ASN A 315 -16.05 12.32 -20.12
C ASN A 315 -15.34 11.31 -19.20
N ASP A 316 -15.22 10.04 -19.61
CA ASP A 316 -14.48 9.01 -18.88
C ASP A 316 -13.11 8.76 -19.53
N LEU A 317 -12.06 9.26 -18.87
CA LEU A 317 -10.68 9.04 -19.30
C LEU A 317 -10.21 7.58 -19.13
N GLY A 318 -10.86 6.80 -18.27
CA GLY A 318 -10.52 5.40 -18.05
C GLY A 318 -10.81 4.49 -19.24
N GLU A 319 -11.86 4.80 -20.00
CA GLU A 319 -12.24 4.08 -21.19
C GLU A 319 -11.54 4.60 -22.45
N TRP A 320 -10.88 5.75 -22.37
CA TRP A 320 -10.22 6.35 -23.53
C TRP A 320 -8.92 5.63 -23.88
N SER A 321 -8.95 4.84 -24.93
CA SER A 321 -7.79 4.08 -25.39
C SER A 321 -6.86 4.95 -26.26
N PHE A 322 -5.55 4.66 -26.18
CA PHE A 322 -4.54 5.27 -27.05
C PHE A 322 -4.85 5.07 -28.55
N ARG A 323 -5.38 3.88 -28.92
CA ARG A 323 -5.74 3.58 -30.30
C ARG A 323 -6.76 4.60 -30.85
N VAL A 324 -7.85 4.82 -30.12
CA VAL A 324 -8.91 5.76 -30.52
C VAL A 324 -8.37 7.20 -30.62
N ALA A 325 -7.53 7.62 -29.67
CA ALA A 325 -6.92 8.95 -29.70
C ALA A 325 -5.95 9.12 -30.88
N SER A 326 -5.13 8.10 -31.18
CA SER A 326 -4.14 8.13 -32.26
C SER A 326 -4.76 8.13 -33.66
N GLU A 327 -5.98 7.65 -33.83
CA GLU A 327 -6.74 7.74 -35.08
C GLU A 327 -7.22 9.18 -35.36
N GLN A 328 -7.36 10.01 -34.31
CA GLN A 328 -7.87 11.39 -34.43
C GLN A 328 -6.77 12.46 -34.34
N VAL A 329 -5.61 12.13 -33.77
CA VAL A 329 -4.48 13.07 -33.61
C VAL A 329 -3.24 12.51 -34.28
N ASP A 330 -2.86 13.09 -35.40
CA ASP A 330 -1.67 12.68 -36.15
C ASP A 330 -0.39 12.77 -35.31
N LYS A 331 0.49 11.76 -35.48
CA LYS A 331 1.78 11.63 -34.76
C LYS A 331 1.69 11.65 -33.25
N LEU A 332 0.54 11.26 -32.69
CA LEU A 332 0.41 11.05 -31.23
C LEU A 332 1.23 9.85 -30.81
N ASP A 333 2.10 10.02 -29.83
CA ASP A 333 2.78 8.92 -29.14
C ASP A 333 2.13 8.61 -27.78
N PHE A 334 2.41 7.41 -27.27
CA PHE A 334 1.81 6.91 -26.03
C PHE A 334 2.24 7.71 -24.80
N PHE A 335 3.48 8.23 -24.76
CA PHE A 335 3.96 9.03 -23.63
C PHE A 335 3.14 10.32 -23.47
N ASN A 336 2.97 11.07 -24.57
CA ASN A 336 2.21 12.31 -24.57
C ASN A 336 0.72 12.08 -24.27
N PHE A 337 0.13 11.02 -24.84
CA PHE A 337 -1.25 10.64 -24.55
C PHE A 337 -1.44 10.34 -23.05
N ARG A 338 -0.59 9.48 -22.49
CA ARG A 338 -0.67 9.09 -21.08
C ARG A 338 -0.40 10.26 -20.13
N LEU A 339 0.55 11.11 -20.49
CA LEU A 339 0.87 12.31 -19.72
C LEU A 339 -0.31 13.29 -19.68
N PHE A 340 -1.00 13.46 -20.81
CA PHE A 340 -2.22 14.27 -20.89
C PHE A 340 -3.30 13.70 -19.93
N GLN A 341 -3.58 12.39 -20.00
CA GLN A 341 -4.56 11.77 -19.11
C GLN A 341 -4.20 11.97 -17.63
N ILE A 342 -2.92 11.80 -17.25
CA ILE A 342 -2.44 12.03 -15.88
C ILE A 342 -2.70 13.48 -15.46
N LYS A 343 -2.40 14.44 -16.32
CA LYS A 343 -2.62 15.86 -16.04
C LYS A 343 -4.09 16.15 -15.79
N GLN A 344 -5.00 15.62 -16.63
CA GLN A 344 -6.44 15.82 -16.45
C GLN A 344 -6.97 15.20 -15.15
N LEU A 345 -6.58 13.95 -14.84
CA LEU A 345 -6.98 13.29 -13.61
C LEU A 345 -6.58 14.07 -12.35
N LYS A 346 -5.37 14.65 -12.34
CA LYS A 346 -4.88 15.45 -11.21
C LYS A 346 -5.48 16.85 -11.10
N GLN A 347 -6.17 17.34 -12.11
CA GLN A 347 -6.91 18.62 -12.06
C GLN A 347 -8.30 18.46 -11.44
N THR A 348 -8.80 17.23 -11.38
CA THR A 348 -10.15 16.90 -10.93
C THR A 348 -10.17 16.53 -9.43
N ASP A 349 -8.99 16.19 -8.85
CA ASP A 349 -8.78 15.95 -7.42
C ASP A 349 -8.50 17.30 -6.69
#